data_ec0dac2dfc766cb906ab4f1a0f4bf157
#
_entry.id   ec0dac2dfc766cb906ab4f1a0f4bf157
#
_cell.length_a   1.000
_cell.length_b   1.000
_cell.length_c   1.000
_cell.angle_alpha   90.00
_cell.angle_beta   90.00
_cell.angle_gamma   90.00
#
_symmetry.space_group_name_H-M   'P 1'
#
loop_
_entity.id
_entity.type
_entity.pdbx_description
1 polymer ?
#
loop_
_entity_poly.entity_id
_entity_poly.type
_entity_poly.pdbx_seq_one_letter_code
_entity_poly.pdbx_strand_id
1 'polypeptide(L)'
;MAQKRMWTRIFSLAALVVLAFVSVATGQTGMNQLVAAAKQEGQLTVIALPHDWCGYGEVINGFKQKYGLKVNELNPDAGSGDEVEAIKANKGNMGPQAPDVIDVGLSFGPSAKTDGLLQPYKVSTWSTIPNDAKDAEGYWYGDYYGVLAFQINADMVTIFPRDWPDLLKPEYKNAVALAGDPRASNQAIQGVFAAGLSATRGNVDGAADAGLKFFAELNKRGNFVPVIGKAASLAQGATPIVIRWDYNALADRDTLKGNPRVEVVVPETGVVAGVYVQAISAYAPHPNAAKLWMEYLYSDEGQLGWLKGYCHPIRFQNLANSRKVPADLLAKLPRADAYAKAIFPTLEQQAQAKQVITKQWDTVVGANVK
;
A
#
# COMPACT_ATOMS: atom_id res chain seq x y z
N MET A 1 34.29 52.77 -8.97
CA MET A 1 33.23 52.01 -8.25
C MET A 1 32.74 50.74 -8.93
N ALA A 2 32.98 50.50 -10.21
CA ALA A 2 32.50 49.32 -10.95
C ALA A 2 33.32 48.03 -10.67
N GLN A 3 34.60 48.13 -10.37
CA GLN A 3 35.48 46.99 -10.21
C GLN A 3 35.29 46.20 -8.89
N LYS A 4 34.83 46.84 -7.80
CA LYS A 4 34.55 46.15 -6.52
C LYS A 4 33.28 45.32 -6.53
N ARG A 5 32.31 45.60 -7.42
CA ARG A 5 31.04 44.81 -7.52
C ARG A 5 31.19 43.49 -8.30
N MET A 6 32.19 43.39 -9.15
CA MET A 6 32.42 42.19 -9.96
C MET A 6 33.07 41.06 -9.14
N TRP A 7 33.97 41.39 -8.21
CA TRP A 7 34.63 40.41 -7.35
C TRP A 7 33.70 39.76 -6.32
N THR A 8 32.70 40.51 -5.79
CA THR A 8 31.76 40.00 -4.82
C THR A 8 30.77 38.97 -5.46
N ARG A 9 30.45 39.10 -6.75
CA ARG A 9 29.60 38.14 -7.44
C ARG A 9 30.30 36.84 -7.81
N ILE A 10 31.60 36.88 -8.08
CA ILE A 10 32.41 35.70 -8.42
C ILE A 10 32.63 34.84 -7.16
N PHE A 11 32.85 35.44 -6.01
CA PHE A 11 33.01 34.70 -4.75
C PHE A 11 31.70 34.04 -4.28
N SER A 12 30.54 34.66 -4.52
CA SER A 12 29.25 34.08 -4.15
C SER A 12 28.88 32.87 -5.03
N LEU A 13 29.26 32.87 -6.31
CA LEU A 13 29.02 31.73 -7.19
C LEU A 13 29.94 30.54 -6.87
N ALA A 14 31.20 30.81 -6.56
CA ALA A 14 32.17 29.78 -6.20
C ALA A 14 31.83 29.09 -4.87
N ALA A 15 31.32 29.84 -3.89
CA ALA A 15 30.90 29.27 -2.61
C ALA A 15 29.63 28.39 -2.73
N LEU A 16 28.67 28.75 -3.60
CA LEU A 16 27.48 27.96 -3.87
C LEU A 16 27.80 26.65 -4.60
N VAL A 17 28.74 26.65 -5.55
CA VAL A 17 29.15 25.45 -6.28
C VAL A 17 29.94 24.50 -5.35
N VAL A 18 30.80 25.00 -4.48
CA VAL A 18 31.56 24.16 -3.54
C VAL A 18 30.63 23.51 -2.49
N LEU A 19 29.60 24.21 -2.00
CA LEU A 19 28.64 23.65 -1.05
C LEU A 19 27.79 22.54 -1.71
N ALA A 20 27.43 22.66 -3.00
CA ALA A 20 26.72 21.62 -3.72
C ALA A 20 27.56 20.36 -3.93
N PHE A 21 28.85 20.51 -4.25
CA PHE A 21 29.76 19.36 -4.43
C PHE A 21 30.06 18.64 -3.12
N VAL A 22 30.18 19.35 -2.01
CA VAL A 22 30.41 18.73 -0.68
C VAL A 22 29.20 17.94 -0.24
N SER A 23 27.98 18.44 -0.46
CA SER A 23 26.74 17.74 -0.08
C SER A 23 26.55 16.44 -0.86
N VAL A 24 26.89 16.42 -2.16
CA VAL A 24 26.80 15.22 -3.00
C VAL A 24 27.85 14.18 -2.58
N ALA A 25 29.07 14.60 -2.27
CA ALA A 25 30.15 13.70 -1.88
C ALA A 25 29.87 13.01 -0.52
N THR A 26 29.32 13.73 0.46
CA THR A 26 28.96 13.16 1.77
C THR A 26 27.79 12.18 1.69
N GLY A 27 26.78 12.48 0.87
CA GLY A 27 25.65 11.57 0.62
C GLY A 27 26.08 10.26 -0.05
N GLN A 28 26.97 10.33 -1.05
CA GLN A 28 27.51 9.15 -1.73
C GLN A 28 28.35 8.28 -0.78
N THR A 29 29.15 8.89 0.10
CA THR A 29 29.94 8.15 1.09
C THR A 29 29.03 7.41 2.07
N GLY A 30 27.97 8.06 2.57
CA GLY A 30 26.99 7.44 3.47
C GLY A 30 26.24 6.27 2.83
N MET A 31 25.84 6.40 1.57
CA MET A 31 25.18 5.32 0.82
C MET A 31 26.13 4.13 0.60
N ASN A 32 27.38 4.37 0.23
CA ASN A 32 28.37 3.30 0.05
C ASN A 32 28.64 2.54 1.35
N GLN A 33 28.68 3.22 2.49
CA GLN A 33 28.82 2.61 3.80
C GLN A 33 27.61 1.75 4.16
N LEU A 34 26.40 2.24 3.89
CA LEU A 34 25.15 1.49 4.10
C LEU A 34 25.12 0.21 3.25
N VAL A 35 25.48 0.30 1.97
CA VAL A 35 25.57 -0.85 1.07
C VAL A 35 26.57 -1.88 1.59
N ALA A 36 27.75 -1.43 2.06
CA ALA A 36 28.77 -2.33 2.61
C ALA A 36 28.29 -3.02 3.88
N ALA A 37 27.64 -2.30 4.80
CA ALA A 37 27.08 -2.86 6.03
C ALA A 37 25.96 -3.85 5.76
N ALA A 38 25.02 -3.53 4.85
CA ALA A 38 23.96 -4.44 4.43
C ALA A 38 24.52 -5.73 3.79
N LYS A 39 25.56 -5.61 2.99
CA LYS A 39 26.25 -6.80 2.41
C LYS A 39 26.92 -7.67 3.46
N GLN A 40 27.37 -7.14 4.57
CA GLN A 40 27.87 -7.93 5.70
C GLN A 40 26.76 -8.71 6.40
N GLU A 41 25.53 -8.12 6.49
CA GLU A 41 24.35 -8.82 6.98
C GLU A 41 23.88 -9.90 6.00
N GLY A 42 24.06 -9.68 4.69
CA GLY A 42 23.88 -10.66 3.60
C GLY A 42 22.44 -10.98 3.24
N GLN A 43 21.46 -10.57 4.05
CA GLN A 43 20.06 -10.94 3.90
C GLN A 43 19.13 -9.80 4.33
N LEU A 44 17.94 -9.77 3.76
CA LEU A 44 16.77 -9.01 4.21
C LEU A 44 15.62 -10.00 4.42
N THR A 45 14.86 -9.84 5.49
CA THR A 45 13.61 -10.59 5.72
C THR A 45 12.41 -9.66 5.60
N VAL A 46 11.57 -9.92 4.61
CA VAL A 46 10.31 -9.22 4.37
C VAL A 46 9.12 -10.10 4.72
N ILE A 47 7.94 -9.51 4.91
CA ILE A 47 6.70 -10.23 5.20
C ILE A 47 5.55 -9.61 4.42
N ALA A 48 4.56 -10.42 4.04
CA ALA A 48 3.32 -10.00 3.39
C ALA A 48 3.52 -9.26 2.05
N LEU A 49 4.53 -9.63 1.27
CA LEU A 49 4.83 -9.04 -0.04
C LEU A 49 4.54 -10.04 -1.17
N PRO A 50 3.26 -10.31 -1.54
CA PRO A 50 2.96 -11.19 -2.66
C PRO A 50 3.46 -10.55 -3.97
N HIS A 51 4.01 -11.37 -4.86
CA HIS A 51 4.70 -10.89 -6.06
C HIS A 51 3.82 -10.11 -7.04
N ASP A 52 2.52 -10.39 -7.04
CA ASP A 52 1.49 -9.72 -7.85
C ASP A 52 0.92 -8.45 -7.20
N TRP A 53 1.25 -8.18 -5.94
CA TRP A 53 0.85 -6.96 -5.26
C TRP A 53 1.78 -5.80 -5.63
N CYS A 54 1.26 -4.76 -6.29
CA CYS A 54 2.04 -3.58 -6.74
C CYS A 54 3.34 -3.91 -7.49
N GLY A 55 3.45 -5.12 -8.05
CA GLY A 55 4.68 -5.54 -8.73
C GLY A 55 5.85 -5.88 -7.79
N TYR A 56 5.58 -6.28 -6.53
CA TYR A 56 6.62 -6.63 -5.57
C TYR A 56 7.61 -7.67 -6.08
N GLY A 57 7.18 -8.61 -6.91
CA GLY A 57 8.09 -9.59 -7.52
C GLY A 57 9.22 -8.93 -8.33
N GLU A 58 8.90 -7.91 -9.15
CA GLU A 58 9.91 -7.14 -9.89
C GLU A 58 10.74 -6.25 -8.96
N VAL A 59 10.11 -5.61 -7.97
CA VAL A 59 10.79 -4.74 -6.98
C VAL A 59 11.81 -5.54 -6.16
N ILE A 60 11.42 -6.70 -5.63
CA ILE A 60 12.30 -7.60 -4.88
C ILE A 60 13.45 -8.09 -5.76
N ASN A 61 13.16 -8.52 -7.00
CA ASN A 61 14.19 -8.95 -7.93
C ASN A 61 15.16 -7.82 -8.30
N GLY A 62 14.68 -6.60 -8.51
CA GLY A 62 15.52 -5.43 -8.76
C GLY A 62 16.45 -5.14 -7.58
N PHE A 63 15.95 -5.21 -6.36
CA PHE A 63 16.76 -5.06 -5.15
C PHE A 63 17.85 -6.14 -5.04
N LYS A 64 17.47 -7.41 -5.24
CA LYS A 64 18.42 -8.55 -5.22
C LYS A 64 19.51 -8.40 -6.27
N GLN A 65 19.15 -8.02 -7.50
CA GLN A 65 20.11 -7.84 -8.60
C GLN A 65 21.04 -6.66 -8.33
N LYS A 66 20.52 -5.54 -7.82
CA LYS A 66 21.29 -4.32 -7.59
C LYS A 66 22.30 -4.45 -6.47
N TYR A 67 21.94 -5.11 -5.38
CA TYR A 67 22.75 -5.14 -4.17
C TYR A 67 23.38 -6.50 -3.86
N GLY A 68 22.93 -7.59 -4.50
CA GLY A 68 23.46 -8.92 -4.28
C GLY A 68 23.07 -9.54 -2.93
N LEU A 69 21.98 -9.05 -2.32
CA LEU A 69 21.45 -9.56 -1.06
C LEU A 69 20.44 -10.68 -1.29
N LYS A 70 20.37 -11.61 -0.33
CA LYS A 70 19.27 -12.56 -0.26
C LYS A 70 18.03 -11.85 0.30
N VAL A 71 16.85 -12.23 -0.19
CA VAL A 71 15.57 -11.78 0.40
C VAL A 71 14.83 -13.03 0.85
N ASN A 72 14.56 -13.08 2.15
CA ASN A 72 13.71 -14.09 2.77
C ASN A 72 12.28 -13.54 2.85
N GLU A 73 11.33 -14.22 2.23
CA GLU A 73 9.94 -13.77 2.05
C GLU A 73 9.03 -14.60 2.95
N LEU A 74 8.48 -13.96 3.99
CA LEU A 74 7.58 -14.59 4.96
C LEU A 74 6.12 -14.34 4.59
N ASN A 75 5.28 -15.37 4.75
CA ASN A 75 3.82 -15.28 4.71
C ASN A 75 3.28 -14.26 3.68
N PRO A 76 3.43 -14.50 2.39
CA PRO A 76 3.03 -13.52 1.36
C PRO A 76 1.55 -13.15 1.41
N ASP A 77 0.70 -14.01 1.96
CA ASP A 77 -0.74 -13.79 2.10
C ASP A 77 -1.16 -13.14 3.44
N ALA A 78 -0.20 -12.74 4.29
CA ALA A 78 -0.50 -12.12 5.58
C ALA A 78 -1.16 -10.73 5.42
N GLY A 79 -1.98 -10.36 6.39
CA GLY A 79 -2.54 -9.01 6.45
C GLY A 79 -1.74 -8.09 7.37
N SER A 80 -2.04 -6.78 7.32
CA SER A 80 -1.33 -5.77 8.12
C SER A 80 -1.32 -6.05 9.64
N GLY A 81 -2.38 -6.68 10.16
CA GLY A 81 -2.42 -7.11 11.56
C GLY A 81 -1.42 -8.23 11.85
N ASP A 82 -1.32 -9.20 10.94
CA ASP A 82 -0.42 -10.35 11.09
C ASP A 82 1.05 -9.92 11.04
N GLU A 83 1.38 -8.91 10.23
CA GLU A 83 2.72 -8.33 10.16
C GLU A 83 3.14 -7.69 11.48
N VAL A 84 2.24 -6.92 12.10
CA VAL A 84 2.47 -6.32 13.41
C VAL A 84 2.65 -7.40 14.49
N GLU A 85 1.81 -8.43 14.48
CA GLU A 85 1.93 -9.58 15.41
C GLU A 85 3.22 -10.38 15.15
N ALA A 86 3.69 -10.50 13.90
CA ALA A 86 4.95 -11.16 13.59
C ALA A 86 6.15 -10.45 14.24
N ILE A 87 6.18 -9.10 14.26
CA ILE A 87 7.20 -8.36 15.01
C ILE A 87 7.09 -8.65 16.52
N LYS A 88 5.88 -8.61 17.08
CA LYS A 88 5.63 -8.87 18.52
C LYS A 88 6.10 -10.25 18.94
N ALA A 89 5.77 -11.26 18.15
CA ALA A 89 6.12 -12.65 18.41
C ALA A 89 7.63 -12.94 18.29
N ASN A 90 8.35 -12.09 17.53
CA ASN A 90 9.77 -12.28 17.24
C ASN A 90 10.70 -11.25 17.91
N LYS A 91 10.24 -10.61 18.99
CA LYS A 91 11.10 -9.68 19.76
C LYS A 91 12.36 -10.40 20.26
N GLY A 92 13.52 -9.89 19.82
CA GLY A 92 14.82 -10.47 20.18
C GLY A 92 15.19 -11.77 19.44
N ASN A 93 14.35 -12.28 18.55
CA ASN A 93 14.68 -13.37 17.65
C ASN A 93 15.54 -12.84 16.49
N MET A 94 16.73 -13.43 16.29
CA MET A 94 17.65 -13.11 15.18
C MET A 94 17.54 -14.11 14.03
N GLY A 95 16.60 -15.04 14.12
CA GLY A 95 16.40 -16.09 13.11
C GLY A 95 15.52 -15.65 11.93
N PRO A 96 15.35 -16.54 10.94
CA PRO A 96 14.70 -16.21 9.67
C PRO A 96 13.20 -15.93 9.76
N GLN A 97 12.57 -16.11 10.93
CA GLN A 97 11.16 -15.83 11.15
C GLN A 97 10.90 -14.39 11.62
N ALA A 98 11.95 -13.64 11.98
CA ALA A 98 11.82 -12.25 12.42
C ALA A 98 11.85 -11.30 11.22
N PRO A 99 10.77 -10.52 10.96
CA PRO A 99 10.76 -9.59 9.85
C PRO A 99 11.65 -8.37 10.13
N ASP A 100 12.41 -7.94 9.13
CA ASP A 100 13.19 -6.70 9.17
C ASP A 100 12.31 -5.49 8.87
N VAL A 101 11.35 -5.63 7.95
CA VAL A 101 10.46 -4.58 7.47
C VAL A 101 9.02 -5.09 7.37
N ILE A 102 8.07 -4.17 7.44
CA ILE A 102 6.64 -4.41 7.22
C ILE A 102 6.07 -3.43 6.21
N ASP A 103 5.04 -3.86 5.47
CA ASP A 103 4.25 -3.08 4.52
C ASP A 103 2.77 -3.10 4.93
N VAL A 104 2.36 -2.12 5.69
CA VAL A 104 1.04 -2.12 6.33
C VAL A 104 0.17 -0.95 5.89
N GLY A 105 -1.15 -1.13 5.96
CA GLY A 105 -2.08 -0.03 5.76
C GLY A 105 -1.81 1.12 6.74
N LEU A 106 -2.02 2.35 6.29
CA LEU A 106 -1.63 3.59 6.98
C LEU A 106 -2.01 3.62 8.47
N SER A 107 -3.17 3.09 8.85
CA SER A 107 -3.62 3.11 10.26
C SER A 107 -2.83 2.17 11.19
N PHE A 108 -2.05 1.24 10.63
CA PHE A 108 -1.23 0.31 11.41
C PHE A 108 0.14 0.90 11.79
N GLY A 109 0.69 1.81 10.97
CA GLY A 109 1.96 2.48 11.24
C GLY A 109 1.99 3.19 12.60
N PRO A 110 1.09 4.14 12.88
CA PRO A 110 1.01 4.81 14.18
C PRO A 110 0.82 3.89 15.37
N SER A 111 -0.02 2.85 15.25
CA SER A 111 -0.23 1.88 16.33
C SER A 111 1.04 1.07 16.61
N ALA A 112 1.72 0.58 15.57
CA ALA A 112 2.99 -0.13 15.73
C ALA A 112 4.10 0.74 16.34
N LYS A 113 4.15 2.05 15.99
CA LYS A 113 5.04 3.01 16.65
C LYS A 113 4.72 3.13 18.14
N THR A 114 3.45 3.31 18.50
CA THR A 114 3.01 3.43 19.89
C THR A 114 3.35 2.19 20.72
N ASP A 115 3.27 1.00 20.11
CA ASP A 115 3.62 -0.27 20.73
C ASP A 115 5.15 -0.51 20.83
N GLY A 116 5.99 0.45 20.38
CA GLY A 116 7.44 0.36 20.40
C GLY A 116 8.01 -0.71 19.46
N LEU A 117 7.32 -1.01 18.36
CA LEU A 117 7.68 -2.08 17.42
C LEU A 117 8.54 -1.59 16.25
N LEU A 118 8.68 -0.28 16.06
CA LEU A 118 9.34 0.33 14.92
C LEU A 118 10.61 1.08 15.34
N GLN A 119 11.56 1.20 14.42
CA GLN A 119 12.72 2.09 14.55
C GLN A 119 12.70 3.19 13.49
N PRO A 120 13.17 4.41 13.80
CA PRO A 120 13.14 5.53 12.87
C PRO A 120 14.26 5.43 11.85
N TYR A 121 13.92 5.76 10.59
CA TYR A 121 14.89 5.97 9.53
C TYR A 121 14.34 6.94 8.49
N LYS A 122 15.08 7.96 8.11
CA LYS A 122 14.69 8.91 7.05
C LYS A 122 15.53 8.67 5.81
N VAL A 123 14.87 8.26 4.73
CA VAL A 123 15.53 8.03 3.43
C VAL A 123 16.08 9.33 2.82
N SER A 124 17.02 9.21 1.90
CA SER A 124 17.66 10.35 1.22
C SER A 124 16.65 11.24 0.46
N THR A 125 15.52 10.67 0.02
CA THR A 125 14.42 11.37 -0.67
C THR A 125 13.31 11.85 0.28
N TRP A 126 13.51 11.86 1.57
CA TRP A 126 12.54 12.18 2.63
C TRP A 126 11.68 13.42 2.38
N SER A 127 12.31 14.49 1.87
CA SER A 127 11.64 15.78 1.61
C SER A 127 10.59 15.70 0.48
N THR A 128 10.60 14.65 -0.32
CA THR A 128 9.69 14.46 -1.46
C THR A 128 8.45 13.62 -1.11
N ILE A 129 8.41 13.05 0.09
CA ILE A 129 7.24 12.32 0.62
C ILE A 129 6.29 13.32 1.24
N PRO A 130 4.96 13.28 0.94
CA PRO A 130 3.97 14.18 1.54
C PRO A 130 3.96 14.10 3.07
N ASN A 131 3.73 15.23 3.74
CA ASN A 131 3.79 15.29 5.20
C ASN A 131 2.63 14.57 5.90
N ASP A 132 1.48 14.47 5.27
CA ASP A 132 0.29 13.76 5.72
C ASP A 132 0.39 12.24 5.53
N ALA A 133 1.39 11.77 4.78
CA ALA A 133 1.65 10.36 4.53
C ALA A 133 2.94 9.86 5.23
N LYS A 134 3.43 10.54 6.27
CA LYS A 134 4.63 10.11 7.00
C LYS A 134 4.64 10.53 8.46
N ASP A 135 5.28 9.73 9.29
CA ASP A 135 5.62 10.11 10.66
C ASP A 135 6.80 11.10 10.65
N ALA A 136 6.68 12.23 11.35
CA ALA A 136 7.69 13.30 11.34
C ALA A 136 9.08 12.84 11.82
N GLU A 137 9.15 11.82 12.67
CA GLU A 137 10.38 11.25 13.19
C GLU A 137 10.96 10.15 12.31
N GLY A 138 10.15 9.60 11.35
CA GLY A 138 10.61 8.61 10.37
C GLY A 138 10.39 7.16 10.78
N TYR A 139 9.44 6.88 11.67
CA TYR A 139 9.10 5.50 12.07
C TYR A 139 8.34 4.73 11.00
N TRP A 140 7.50 5.43 10.21
CA TRP A 140 6.74 4.89 9.10
C TRP A 140 6.47 5.98 8.05
N TYR A 141 6.33 5.62 6.80
CA TYR A 141 5.98 6.55 5.72
C TYR A 141 5.40 5.83 4.52
N GLY A 142 4.47 6.52 3.84
CA GLY A 142 3.76 6.01 2.67
C GLY A 142 4.71 5.61 1.54
N ASP A 143 4.35 4.57 0.84
CA ASP A 143 5.09 4.05 -0.32
C ASP A 143 4.26 4.10 -1.60
N TYR A 144 3.01 3.68 -1.56
CA TYR A 144 2.06 3.72 -2.67
C TYR A 144 0.61 3.84 -2.17
N TYR A 145 -0.30 4.07 -3.10
CA TYR A 145 -1.75 4.07 -2.85
C TYR A 145 -2.52 3.58 -4.09
N GLY A 146 -3.77 3.20 -3.87
CA GLY A 146 -4.77 2.89 -4.88
C GLY A 146 -6.16 3.19 -4.36
N VAL A 147 -7.20 2.90 -5.14
CA VAL A 147 -8.61 3.02 -4.73
C VAL A 147 -9.28 1.65 -4.67
N LEU A 148 -10.33 1.54 -3.85
CA LEU A 148 -11.14 0.33 -3.87
C LEU A 148 -11.96 0.22 -5.15
N ALA A 149 -12.05 -1.01 -5.66
CA ALA A 149 -12.79 -1.36 -6.86
C ALA A 149 -13.54 -2.70 -6.68
N PHE A 150 -14.51 -2.94 -7.54
CA PHE A 150 -15.12 -4.23 -7.73
C PHE A 150 -14.37 -4.95 -8.85
N GLN A 151 -13.70 -6.04 -8.52
CA GLN A 151 -13.11 -6.96 -9.49
C GLN A 151 -14.15 -8.00 -9.84
N ILE A 152 -14.49 -8.15 -11.11
CA ILE A 152 -15.65 -8.90 -11.57
C ILE A 152 -15.23 -9.97 -12.57
N ASN A 153 -15.63 -11.20 -12.34
CA ASN A 153 -15.60 -12.26 -13.33
C ASN A 153 -16.72 -12.01 -14.35
N ALA A 154 -16.39 -11.43 -15.50
CA ALA A 154 -17.35 -11.00 -16.51
C ALA A 154 -17.93 -12.14 -17.35
N ASP A 155 -17.45 -13.37 -17.17
CA ASP A 155 -18.04 -14.56 -17.81
C ASP A 155 -19.21 -15.13 -16.95
N MET A 156 -19.25 -14.76 -15.66
CA MET A 156 -20.32 -15.17 -14.74
C MET A 156 -21.30 -14.03 -14.42
N VAL A 157 -20.82 -12.82 -14.28
CA VAL A 157 -21.59 -11.63 -13.95
C VAL A 157 -21.80 -10.82 -15.23
N THR A 158 -23.02 -10.82 -15.76
CA THR A 158 -23.34 -10.14 -17.03
C THR A 158 -23.83 -8.71 -16.86
N ILE A 159 -24.38 -8.38 -15.68
CA ILE A 159 -24.76 -7.02 -15.29
C ILE A 159 -23.75 -6.54 -14.24
N PHE A 160 -22.92 -5.58 -14.61
CA PHE A 160 -21.87 -5.10 -13.69
C PHE A 160 -22.45 -4.11 -12.69
N PRO A 161 -22.20 -4.31 -11.37
CA PRO A 161 -22.54 -3.32 -10.36
C PRO A 161 -21.73 -2.05 -10.60
N ARG A 162 -22.36 -0.89 -10.54
CA ARG A 162 -21.72 0.41 -10.70
C ARG A 162 -21.42 1.08 -9.37
N ASP A 163 -22.21 0.72 -8.34
CA ASP A 163 -22.07 1.33 -7.02
C ASP A 163 -22.45 0.33 -5.92
N TRP A 164 -22.10 0.66 -4.68
CA TRP A 164 -22.31 -0.18 -3.51
C TRP A 164 -23.77 -0.68 -3.36
N PRO A 165 -24.82 0.17 -3.50
CA PRO A 165 -26.21 -0.31 -3.40
C PRO A 165 -26.57 -1.39 -4.41
N ASP A 166 -25.91 -1.43 -5.56
CA ASP A 166 -26.17 -2.46 -6.56
C ASP A 166 -25.86 -3.85 -6.03
N LEU A 167 -24.81 -4.00 -5.21
CA LEU A 167 -24.41 -5.28 -4.64
C LEU A 167 -25.50 -5.96 -3.78
N LEU A 168 -26.51 -5.19 -3.33
CA LEU A 168 -27.67 -5.71 -2.58
C LEU A 168 -28.76 -6.30 -3.47
N LYS A 169 -28.65 -6.19 -4.79
CA LYS A 169 -29.65 -6.71 -5.73
C LYS A 169 -29.58 -8.24 -5.78
N PRO A 170 -30.72 -8.92 -6.07
CA PRO A 170 -30.83 -10.39 -6.05
C PRO A 170 -29.94 -11.10 -7.09
N GLU A 171 -29.60 -10.43 -8.20
CA GLU A 171 -28.70 -10.97 -9.22
C GLU A 171 -27.28 -11.26 -8.73
N TYR A 172 -26.87 -10.69 -7.62
CA TYR A 172 -25.53 -10.91 -7.01
C TYR A 172 -25.55 -11.92 -5.87
N LYS A 173 -26.57 -12.80 -5.82
CA LYS A 173 -26.63 -13.86 -4.81
C LYS A 173 -25.39 -14.77 -4.90
N ASN A 174 -24.75 -15.03 -3.74
CA ASN A 174 -23.50 -15.80 -3.63
C ASN A 174 -22.36 -15.27 -4.53
N ALA A 175 -22.24 -13.95 -4.69
CA ALA A 175 -21.29 -13.39 -5.63
C ALA A 175 -20.20 -12.50 -4.99
N VAL A 176 -20.49 -11.82 -3.88
CA VAL A 176 -19.65 -10.72 -3.37
C VAL A 176 -18.77 -11.18 -2.23
N ALA A 177 -17.46 -11.00 -2.37
CA ALA A 177 -16.46 -11.31 -1.35
C ALA A 177 -15.56 -10.11 -1.04
N LEU A 178 -14.95 -10.12 0.13
CA LEU A 178 -13.85 -9.22 0.50
C LEU A 178 -12.50 -9.89 0.20
N ALA A 179 -11.50 -9.10 -0.20
CA ALA A 179 -10.14 -9.58 -0.38
C ALA A 179 -9.35 -9.53 0.94
N GLY A 180 -9.84 -10.19 1.96
CA GLY A 180 -9.23 -10.29 3.28
C GLY A 180 -10.26 -10.41 4.40
N ASP A 181 -9.76 -10.77 5.58
CA ASP A 181 -10.57 -10.79 6.81
C ASP A 181 -10.67 -9.36 7.38
N PRO A 182 -11.87 -8.78 7.54
CA PRO A 182 -12.04 -7.43 8.08
C PRO A 182 -11.64 -7.28 9.57
N ARG A 183 -11.25 -8.38 10.22
CA ARG A 183 -10.68 -8.35 11.58
C ARG A 183 -9.18 -8.10 11.59
N ALA A 184 -8.47 -8.32 10.47
CA ALA A 184 -7.01 -8.23 10.37
C ALA A 184 -6.50 -7.51 9.12
N SER A 185 -7.21 -7.62 7.98
CA SER A 185 -6.77 -7.09 6.69
C SER A 185 -7.16 -5.62 6.52
N ASN A 186 -6.18 -4.75 6.25
CA ASN A 186 -6.45 -3.34 5.94
C ASN A 186 -7.38 -3.19 4.73
N GLN A 187 -7.15 -3.95 3.67
CA GLN A 187 -7.97 -3.90 2.46
C GLN A 187 -9.45 -4.20 2.74
N ALA A 188 -9.72 -5.22 3.55
CA ALA A 188 -11.08 -5.57 3.93
C ALA A 188 -11.71 -4.53 4.87
N ILE A 189 -10.96 -4.00 5.83
CA ILE A 189 -11.40 -2.89 6.71
C ILE A 189 -11.81 -1.68 5.87
N GLN A 190 -10.97 -1.29 4.92
CA GLN A 190 -11.26 -0.17 4.01
C GLN A 190 -12.46 -0.47 3.10
N GLY A 191 -12.69 -1.72 2.69
CA GLY A 191 -13.87 -2.14 1.94
C GLY A 191 -15.16 -1.95 2.73
N VAL A 192 -15.17 -2.32 3.99
CA VAL A 192 -16.33 -2.10 4.89
C VAL A 192 -16.56 -0.60 5.10
N PHE A 193 -15.50 0.15 5.34
CA PHE A 193 -15.57 1.61 5.52
C PHE A 193 -16.10 2.31 4.26
N ALA A 194 -15.64 1.93 3.07
CA ALA A 194 -16.07 2.50 1.79
C ALA A 194 -17.55 2.25 1.50
N ALA A 195 -18.06 1.04 1.78
CA ALA A 195 -19.49 0.75 1.70
C ALA A 195 -20.31 1.67 2.62
N GLY A 196 -19.81 1.89 3.83
CA GLY A 196 -20.44 2.80 4.77
C GLY A 196 -20.37 4.26 4.35
N LEU A 197 -19.24 4.68 3.77
CA LEU A 197 -19.09 6.04 3.24
C LEU A 197 -20.09 6.31 2.10
N SER A 198 -20.35 5.31 1.25
CA SER A 198 -21.43 5.37 0.26
C SER A 198 -22.79 5.54 0.94
N ALA A 199 -23.11 4.70 1.93
CA ALA A 199 -24.40 4.71 2.63
C ALA A 199 -24.64 6.03 3.40
N THR A 200 -23.59 6.64 3.94
CA THR A 200 -23.66 7.94 4.65
C THR A 200 -23.53 9.16 3.72
N ARG A 201 -23.48 8.94 2.38
CA ARG A 201 -23.31 10.01 1.38
C ARG A 201 -22.06 10.85 1.61
N GLY A 202 -20.96 10.21 1.99
CA GLY A 202 -19.67 10.84 2.22
C GLY A 202 -19.44 11.35 3.65
N ASN A 203 -20.39 11.16 4.58
CA ASN A 203 -20.14 11.49 5.98
C ASN A 203 -19.26 10.39 6.61
N VAL A 204 -18.05 10.78 6.98
CA VAL A 204 -17.02 9.88 7.51
C VAL A 204 -17.35 9.38 8.92
N ASP A 205 -17.96 10.24 9.76
CA ASP A 205 -18.15 9.95 11.19
C ASP A 205 -19.08 8.77 11.49
N GLY A 206 -19.95 8.41 10.58
CA GLY A 206 -20.84 7.24 10.72
C GLY A 206 -20.50 6.09 9.77
N ALA A 207 -19.43 6.23 8.98
CA ALA A 207 -19.17 5.31 7.88
C ALA A 207 -18.83 3.88 8.34
N ALA A 208 -18.08 3.71 9.43
CA ALA A 208 -17.74 2.38 9.95
C ALA A 208 -18.98 1.57 10.35
N ASP A 209 -19.87 2.16 11.14
CA ASP A 209 -21.14 1.52 11.57
C ASP A 209 -22.10 1.27 10.40
N ALA A 210 -22.18 2.23 9.46
CA ALA A 210 -22.99 2.07 8.25
C ALA A 210 -22.46 0.96 7.35
N GLY A 211 -21.13 0.81 7.25
CA GLY A 211 -20.49 -0.26 6.51
C GLY A 211 -20.76 -1.64 7.11
N LEU A 212 -20.68 -1.78 8.43
CA LEU A 212 -21.06 -3.02 9.13
C LEU A 212 -22.52 -3.39 8.85
N LYS A 213 -23.44 -2.42 8.91
CA LYS A 213 -24.85 -2.63 8.58
C LYS A 213 -25.06 -3.03 7.13
N PHE A 214 -24.31 -2.43 6.20
CA PHE A 214 -24.34 -2.79 4.79
C PHE A 214 -23.92 -4.25 4.59
N PHE A 215 -22.82 -4.68 5.19
CA PHE A 215 -22.36 -6.07 5.08
C PHE A 215 -23.27 -7.06 5.82
N ALA A 216 -23.89 -6.66 6.92
CA ALA A 216 -24.94 -7.46 7.56
C ALA A 216 -26.13 -7.68 6.64
N GLU A 217 -26.59 -6.66 5.94
CA GLU A 217 -27.67 -6.78 4.97
C GLU A 217 -27.24 -7.62 3.74
N LEU A 218 -26.02 -7.44 3.24
CA LEU A 218 -25.43 -8.22 2.17
C LEU A 218 -25.38 -9.71 2.52
N ASN A 219 -24.97 -10.03 3.76
CA ASN A 219 -24.93 -11.39 4.29
C ASN A 219 -26.35 -11.98 4.45
N LYS A 220 -27.26 -11.21 5.03
CA LYS A 220 -28.67 -11.62 5.20
C LYS A 220 -29.38 -11.94 3.88
N ARG A 221 -29.07 -11.20 2.80
CA ARG A 221 -29.59 -11.45 1.46
C ARG A 221 -28.96 -12.68 0.80
N GLY A 222 -27.87 -13.21 1.35
CA GLY A 222 -27.10 -14.31 0.77
C GLY A 222 -26.25 -13.87 -0.43
N ASN A 223 -25.97 -12.57 -0.56
CA ASN A 223 -25.10 -12.04 -1.60
C ASN A 223 -23.61 -12.11 -1.18
N PHE A 224 -23.34 -12.05 0.13
CA PHE A 224 -21.99 -12.13 0.67
C PHE A 224 -21.47 -13.56 0.71
N VAL A 225 -20.26 -13.76 0.22
CA VAL A 225 -19.50 -15.02 0.28
C VAL A 225 -18.39 -14.83 1.32
N PRO A 226 -18.43 -15.51 2.49
CA PRO A 226 -17.45 -15.32 3.56
C PRO A 226 -16.15 -16.10 3.30
N VAL A 227 -15.60 -15.92 2.10
CA VAL A 227 -14.33 -16.48 1.65
C VAL A 227 -13.43 -15.33 1.23
N ILE A 228 -12.14 -15.40 1.58
CA ILE A 228 -11.18 -14.40 1.12
C ILE A 228 -11.06 -14.46 -0.40
N GLY A 229 -11.51 -13.39 -1.05
CA GLY A 229 -11.47 -13.26 -2.51
C GLY A 229 -10.03 -13.09 -3.01
N LYS A 230 -9.60 -14.01 -3.88
CA LYS A 230 -8.31 -14.01 -4.57
C LYS A 230 -8.50 -14.19 -6.08
N ALA A 231 -7.47 -13.95 -6.88
CA ALA A 231 -7.50 -14.21 -8.32
C ALA A 231 -7.97 -15.63 -8.64
N ALA A 232 -7.49 -16.64 -7.90
CA ALA A 232 -7.88 -18.03 -8.09
C ALA A 232 -9.35 -18.30 -7.78
N SER A 233 -9.89 -17.79 -6.66
CA SER A 233 -11.31 -17.98 -6.31
C SER A 233 -12.25 -17.22 -7.26
N LEU A 234 -11.83 -16.05 -7.76
CA LEU A 234 -12.54 -15.33 -8.81
C LEU A 234 -12.54 -16.13 -10.12
N ALA A 235 -11.39 -16.64 -10.54
CA ALA A 235 -11.26 -17.42 -11.77
C ALA A 235 -12.08 -18.71 -11.73
N GLN A 236 -12.12 -19.38 -10.58
CA GLN A 236 -12.94 -20.60 -10.35
C GLN A 236 -14.42 -20.30 -10.16
N GLY A 237 -14.83 -19.04 -10.08
CA GLY A 237 -16.21 -18.64 -9.88
C GLY A 237 -16.72 -18.79 -8.45
N ALA A 238 -15.85 -19.06 -7.48
CA ALA A 238 -16.23 -19.14 -6.08
C ALA A 238 -16.54 -17.76 -5.48
N THR A 239 -15.88 -16.71 -5.98
CA THR A 239 -16.09 -15.31 -5.59
C THR A 239 -16.19 -14.42 -6.83
N PRO A 240 -17.33 -14.43 -7.55
CA PRO A 240 -17.48 -13.75 -8.84
C PRO A 240 -17.24 -12.25 -8.81
N ILE A 241 -17.46 -11.62 -7.65
CA ILE A 241 -17.18 -10.20 -7.41
C ILE A 241 -16.30 -10.10 -6.15
N VAL A 242 -15.12 -9.51 -6.28
CA VAL A 242 -14.21 -9.28 -5.15
C VAL A 242 -14.03 -7.79 -4.95
N ILE A 243 -14.29 -7.32 -3.73
CA ILE A 243 -14.00 -5.95 -3.31
C ILE A 243 -12.53 -5.90 -2.91
N ARG A 244 -11.71 -5.19 -3.69
CA ARG A 244 -10.27 -5.08 -3.48
C ARG A 244 -9.67 -3.81 -4.07
N TRP A 245 -8.38 -3.59 -3.87
CA TRP A 245 -7.69 -2.47 -4.52
C TRP A 245 -7.68 -2.62 -6.04
N ASP A 246 -7.83 -1.51 -6.74
CA ASP A 246 -7.85 -1.44 -8.20
C ASP A 246 -6.57 -2.00 -8.83
N TYR A 247 -5.41 -1.73 -8.25
CA TYR A 247 -4.13 -2.23 -8.76
C TYR A 247 -4.04 -3.76 -8.73
N ASN A 248 -4.58 -4.41 -7.69
CA ASN A 248 -4.66 -5.87 -7.66
C ASN A 248 -5.63 -6.41 -8.73
N ALA A 249 -6.80 -5.77 -8.86
CA ALA A 249 -7.77 -6.16 -9.86
C ALA A 249 -7.24 -6.03 -11.29
N LEU A 250 -6.46 -4.96 -11.56
CA LEU A 250 -5.80 -4.73 -12.84
C LEU A 250 -4.67 -5.73 -13.11
N ALA A 251 -3.86 -6.06 -12.09
CA ALA A 251 -2.82 -7.07 -12.21
C ALA A 251 -3.40 -8.46 -12.49
N ASP A 252 -4.47 -8.84 -11.80
CA ASP A 252 -5.17 -10.11 -12.03
C ASP A 252 -5.80 -10.16 -13.43
N ARG A 253 -6.41 -9.07 -13.91
CA ARG A 253 -6.95 -8.98 -15.27
C ARG A 253 -5.89 -9.32 -16.32
N ASP A 254 -4.69 -8.75 -16.16
CA ASP A 254 -3.59 -8.97 -17.10
C ASP A 254 -3.00 -10.38 -16.97
N THR A 255 -2.92 -10.91 -15.73
CA THR A 255 -2.42 -12.26 -15.47
C THR A 255 -3.36 -13.34 -16.01
N LEU A 256 -4.67 -13.16 -15.84
CA LEU A 256 -5.70 -14.10 -16.31
C LEU A 256 -5.90 -14.07 -17.83
N LYS A 257 -5.43 -13.02 -18.51
CA LYS A 257 -5.43 -12.93 -19.99
C LYS A 257 -6.76 -13.23 -20.66
N GLY A 258 -7.87 -12.82 -20.02
CA GLY A 258 -9.22 -13.02 -20.51
C GLY A 258 -9.83 -14.40 -20.21
N ASN A 259 -9.21 -15.21 -19.35
CA ASN A 259 -9.74 -16.51 -18.91
C ASN A 259 -9.72 -16.62 -17.37
N PRO A 260 -10.80 -16.19 -16.67
CA PRO A 260 -11.96 -15.48 -17.21
C PRO A 260 -11.65 -14.04 -17.62
N ARG A 261 -12.57 -13.44 -18.38
CA ARG A 261 -12.54 -11.99 -18.60
C ARG A 261 -12.81 -11.26 -17.28
N VAL A 262 -11.93 -10.33 -16.92
CA VAL A 262 -12.03 -9.54 -15.70
C VAL A 262 -12.40 -8.11 -16.05
N GLU A 263 -13.46 -7.59 -15.41
CA GLU A 263 -13.81 -6.17 -15.41
C GLU A 263 -13.45 -5.56 -14.06
N VAL A 264 -13.01 -4.31 -14.09
CA VAL A 264 -12.63 -3.54 -12.89
C VAL A 264 -13.48 -2.29 -12.84
N VAL A 265 -14.33 -2.17 -11.83
CA VAL A 265 -15.26 -1.06 -11.66
C VAL A 265 -14.91 -0.30 -10.39
N VAL A 266 -14.50 0.96 -10.51
CA VAL A 266 -14.43 1.88 -9.37
C VAL A 266 -15.85 2.36 -9.10
N PRO A 267 -16.38 2.23 -7.86
CA PRO A 267 -17.75 2.61 -7.54
C PRO A 267 -17.98 4.11 -7.71
N GLU A 268 -19.23 4.50 -7.97
CA GLU A 268 -19.60 5.92 -8.18
C GLU A 268 -19.55 6.74 -6.88
N THR A 269 -19.80 6.08 -5.74
CA THR A 269 -19.76 6.67 -4.39
C THR A 269 -18.88 5.84 -3.46
N GLY A 270 -18.53 6.38 -2.29
CA GLY A 270 -17.67 5.67 -1.34
C GLY A 270 -16.30 5.31 -1.93
N VAL A 271 -15.75 6.17 -2.79
CA VAL A 271 -14.42 5.95 -3.37
C VAL A 271 -13.37 6.27 -2.30
N VAL A 272 -12.77 5.25 -1.74
CA VAL A 272 -11.73 5.37 -0.72
C VAL A 272 -10.38 5.07 -1.32
N ALA A 273 -9.44 5.99 -1.14
CA ALA A 273 -8.03 5.77 -1.42
C ALA A 273 -7.34 5.23 -0.17
N GLY A 274 -6.57 4.16 -0.34
CA GLY A 274 -5.78 3.54 0.72
C GLY A 274 -4.30 3.70 0.49
N VAL A 275 -3.62 4.31 1.46
CA VAL A 275 -2.16 4.40 1.49
C VAL A 275 -1.60 3.23 2.28
N TYR A 276 -0.55 2.61 1.76
CA TYR A 276 0.31 1.68 2.49
C TYR A 276 1.57 2.39 2.96
N VAL A 277 2.17 1.90 4.03
CA VAL A 277 3.36 2.48 4.64
C VAL A 277 4.39 1.42 4.91
N GLN A 278 5.63 1.73 4.62
CA GLN A 278 6.78 0.92 5.01
C GLN A 278 7.29 1.35 6.39
N ALA A 279 7.75 0.36 7.14
CA ALA A 279 8.39 0.60 8.42
C ALA A 279 9.47 -0.46 8.70
N ILE A 280 10.50 -0.07 9.44
CA ILE A 280 11.56 -0.97 9.90
C ILE A 280 11.22 -1.47 11.30
N SER A 281 11.27 -2.79 11.52
CA SER A 281 11.11 -3.40 12.83
C SER A 281 12.18 -2.87 13.81
N ALA A 282 11.77 -2.52 15.04
CA ALA A 282 12.69 -2.19 16.12
C ALA A 282 13.62 -3.37 16.48
N TYR A 283 13.23 -4.58 16.09
CA TYR A 283 13.90 -5.84 16.38
C TYR A 283 14.47 -6.48 15.11
N ALA A 284 14.66 -5.69 14.04
CA ALA A 284 15.16 -6.17 12.76
C ALA A 284 16.51 -6.90 12.92
N PRO A 285 16.63 -8.18 12.52
CA PRO A 285 17.91 -8.90 12.52
C PRO A 285 18.95 -8.28 11.59
N HIS A 286 18.49 -7.64 10.49
CA HIS A 286 19.33 -7.06 9.44
C HIS A 286 19.03 -5.57 9.23
N PRO A 287 19.32 -4.69 10.24
CA PRO A 287 18.88 -3.29 10.23
C PRO A 287 19.50 -2.45 9.10
N ASN A 288 20.69 -2.80 8.60
CA ASN A 288 21.29 -2.09 7.48
C ASN A 288 20.68 -2.54 6.14
N ALA A 289 20.36 -3.82 5.98
CA ALA A 289 19.62 -4.31 4.82
C ALA A 289 18.20 -3.71 4.79
N ALA A 290 17.54 -3.57 5.94
CA ALA A 290 16.25 -2.89 6.05
C ALA A 290 16.34 -1.41 5.62
N LYS A 291 17.32 -0.65 6.10
CA LYS A 291 17.55 0.74 5.68
C LYS A 291 17.85 0.84 4.18
N LEU A 292 18.65 -0.09 3.65
CA LEU A 292 18.97 -0.13 2.22
C LEU A 292 17.72 -0.46 1.37
N TRP A 293 16.84 -1.33 1.86
CA TRP A 293 15.53 -1.59 1.26
C TRP A 293 14.69 -0.32 1.19
N MET A 294 14.61 0.45 2.29
CA MET A 294 13.90 1.72 2.31
C MET A 294 14.49 2.71 1.29
N GLU A 295 15.82 2.86 1.21
CA GLU A 295 16.47 3.72 0.20
C GLU A 295 16.12 3.28 -1.23
N TYR A 296 16.06 1.98 -1.49
CA TYR A 296 15.69 1.43 -2.79
C TYR A 296 14.23 1.72 -3.14
N LEU A 297 13.29 1.43 -2.24
CA LEU A 297 11.86 1.64 -2.46
C LEU A 297 11.53 3.11 -2.74
N TYR A 298 12.19 4.03 -2.02
CA TYR A 298 11.95 5.46 -2.17
C TYR A 298 12.90 6.15 -3.18
N SER A 299 13.74 5.41 -3.88
CA SER A 299 14.44 5.90 -5.08
C SER A 299 13.46 6.10 -6.24
N ASP A 300 13.88 6.83 -7.28
CA ASP A 300 13.05 6.97 -8.50
C ASP A 300 12.77 5.61 -9.14
N GLU A 301 13.75 4.70 -9.13
CA GLU A 301 13.63 3.33 -9.65
C GLU A 301 12.55 2.53 -8.90
N GLY A 302 12.62 2.50 -7.56
CA GLY A 302 11.64 1.79 -6.73
C GLY A 302 10.22 2.37 -6.89
N GLN A 303 10.10 3.69 -6.88
CA GLN A 303 8.81 4.36 -7.05
C GLN A 303 8.18 4.11 -8.45
N LEU A 304 8.99 4.06 -9.50
CA LEU A 304 8.50 3.69 -10.84
C LEU A 304 8.17 2.18 -10.93
N GLY A 305 8.77 1.35 -10.07
CA GLY A 305 8.39 -0.06 -9.91
C GLY A 305 6.92 -0.22 -9.50
N TRP A 306 6.43 0.62 -8.58
CA TRP A 306 5.02 0.63 -8.18
C TRP A 306 4.07 0.92 -9.34
N LEU A 307 4.41 1.87 -10.22
CA LEU A 307 3.60 2.18 -11.40
C LEU A 307 3.50 1.01 -12.37
N LYS A 308 4.55 0.22 -12.52
CA LYS A 308 4.51 -1.00 -13.33
C LYS A 308 3.51 -2.01 -12.80
N GLY A 309 3.34 -2.07 -11.47
CA GLY A 309 2.35 -2.87 -10.77
C GLY A 309 1.00 -2.16 -10.57
N TYR A 310 0.69 -1.11 -11.32
CA TYR A 310 -0.54 -0.32 -11.26
C TYR A 310 -0.75 0.54 -10.01
N CYS A 311 0.19 0.54 -9.07
CA CYS A 311 0.11 1.36 -7.86
C CYS A 311 0.62 2.77 -8.10
N HIS A 312 -0.08 3.76 -7.53
CA HIS A 312 0.40 5.12 -7.53
C HIS A 312 1.50 5.28 -6.48
N PRO A 313 2.75 5.60 -6.86
CA PRO A 313 3.81 5.80 -5.89
C PRO A 313 3.54 7.05 -5.05
N ILE A 314 3.93 7.03 -3.79
CA ILE A 314 3.72 8.18 -2.88
C ILE A 314 4.45 9.45 -3.36
N ARG A 315 5.57 9.29 -4.10
CA ARG A 315 6.34 10.38 -4.68
C ARG A 315 5.87 10.78 -6.09
N PHE A 316 4.66 10.35 -6.51
CA PHE A 316 4.15 10.55 -7.87
C PHE A 316 4.24 12.01 -8.33
N GLN A 317 3.79 12.97 -7.50
CA GLN A 317 3.82 14.39 -7.83
C GLN A 317 5.26 14.91 -8.04
N ASN A 318 6.20 14.45 -7.22
CA ASN A 318 7.62 14.80 -7.36
C ASN A 318 8.19 14.26 -8.69
N LEU A 319 7.90 13.00 -9.01
CA LEU A 319 8.34 12.36 -10.26
C LEU A 319 7.73 13.03 -11.49
N ALA A 320 6.42 13.36 -11.44
CA ALA A 320 5.71 14.03 -12.52
C ALA A 320 6.26 15.45 -12.77
N ASN A 321 6.46 16.24 -11.73
CA ASN A 321 7.05 17.57 -11.80
C ASN A 321 8.48 17.53 -12.38
N SER A 322 9.21 16.45 -12.09
CA SER A 322 10.57 16.21 -12.60
C SER A 322 10.60 15.56 -14.00
N ARG A 323 9.42 15.32 -14.61
CA ARG A 323 9.26 14.65 -15.93
C ARG A 323 9.90 13.26 -15.98
N LYS A 324 9.88 12.53 -14.86
CA LYS A 324 10.47 11.20 -14.73
C LYS A 324 9.46 10.07 -14.91
N VAL A 325 8.16 10.38 -15.01
CA VAL A 325 7.11 9.38 -15.20
C VAL A 325 6.98 9.03 -16.68
N PRO A 326 7.21 7.77 -17.09
CA PRO A 326 7.03 7.32 -18.45
C PRO A 326 5.57 7.37 -18.91
N ALA A 327 5.31 7.83 -20.13
CA ALA A 327 3.96 7.98 -20.65
C ALA A 327 3.21 6.64 -20.82
N ASP A 328 3.93 5.59 -21.15
CA ASP A 328 3.40 4.24 -21.28
C ASP A 328 2.93 3.65 -19.95
N LEU A 329 3.58 3.98 -18.83
CA LEU A 329 3.13 3.60 -17.50
C LEU A 329 1.88 4.38 -17.08
N LEU A 330 1.80 5.67 -17.41
CA LEU A 330 0.59 6.46 -17.16
C LEU A 330 -0.63 5.93 -17.91
N ALA A 331 -0.44 5.46 -19.14
CA ALA A 331 -1.52 4.91 -19.96
C ALA A 331 -2.11 3.60 -19.41
N LYS A 332 -1.41 2.91 -18.50
CA LYS A 332 -1.88 1.68 -17.85
C LYS A 332 -2.80 1.93 -16.66
N LEU A 333 -2.71 3.10 -16.04
CA LEU A 333 -3.52 3.46 -14.88
C LEU A 333 -4.99 3.72 -15.29
N PRO A 334 -5.95 3.51 -14.40
CA PRO A 334 -7.30 4.00 -14.59
C PRO A 334 -7.32 5.49 -14.92
N ARG A 335 -8.37 5.93 -15.60
CA ARG A 335 -8.52 7.34 -15.98
C ARG A 335 -8.52 8.23 -14.72
N ALA A 336 -7.95 9.41 -14.83
CA ALA A 336 -7.83 10.35 -13.73
C ALA A 336 -9.18 10.72 -13.09
N ASP A 337 -10.29 10.66 -13.87
CA ASP A 337 -11.64 10.93 -13.36
C ASP A 337 -12.15 9.86 -12.39
N ALA A 338 -11.68 8.61 -12.48
CA ALA A 338 -12.00 7.56 -11.52
C ALA A 338 -11.46 7.86 -10.12
N TYR A 339 -10.34 8.59 -10.05
CA TYR A 339 -9.71 9.00 -8.79
C TYR A 339 -10.15 10.37 -8.29
N ALA A 340 -10.81 11.18 -9.13
CA ALA A 340 -11.19 12.56 -8.80
C ALA A 340 -12.13 12.68 -7.59
N LYS A 341 -12.87 11.60 -7.28
CA LYS A 341 -13.78 11.52 -6.13
C LYS A 341 -13.18 10.79 -4.94
N ALA A 342 -11.93 10.34 -5.03
CA ALA A 342 -11.31 9.56 -3.99
C ALA A 342 -11.10 10.38 -2.72
N ILE A 343 -11.55 9.83 -1.61
CA ILE A 343 -11.34 10.39 -0.27
C ILE A 343 -10.14 9.68 0.34
N PHE A 344 -9.21 10.47 0.86
CA PHE A 344 -8.09 10.00 1.69
C PHE A 344 -8.47 10.21 3.17
N PRO A 345 -8.97 9.20 3.88
CA PRO A 345 -9.33 9.36 5.28
C PRO A 345 -8.11 9.72 6.12
N THR A 346 -8.29 10.61 7.09
CA THR A 346 -7.20 10.97 8.01
C THR A 346 -6.77 9.77 8.85
N LEU A 347 -5.58 9.85 9.47
CA LEU A 347 -5.08 8.81 10.39
C LEU A 347 -6.08 8.51 11.50
N GLU A 348 -6.69 9.55 12.10
CA GLU A 348 -7.68 9.40 13.16
C GLU A 348 -8.93 8.68 12.67
N GLN A 349 -9.48 9.08 11.52
CA GLN A 349 -10.63 8.45 10.89
C GLN A 349 -10.37 6.97 10.56
N GLN A 350 -9.20 6.65 10.03
CA GLN A 350 -8.83 5.26 9.74
C GLN A 350 -8.64 4.43 11.01
N ALA A 351 -8.02 5.00 12.05
CA ALA A 351 -7.83 4.32 13.33
C ALA A 351 -9.18 4.03 14.01
N GLN A 352 -10.11 4.99 14.00
CA GLN A 352 -11.46 4.82 14.51
C GLN A 352 -12.23 3.77 13.71
N ALA A 353 -12.21 3.84 12.39
CA ALA A 353 -12.88 2.87 11.52
C ALA A 353 -12.35 1.45 11.76
N LYS A 354 -11.02 1.28 11.81
CA LYS A 354 -10.37 0.01 12.14
C LYS A 354 -10.88 -0.53 13.48
N GLN A 355 -10.87 0.29 14.52
CA GLN A 355 -11.31 -0.12 15.86
C GLN A 355 -12.77 -0.58 15.87
N VAL A 356 -13.67 0.17 15.24
CA VAL A 356 -15.10 -0.17 15.18
C VAL A 356 -15.32 -1.46 14.40
N ILE A 357 -14.76 -1.55 13.18
CA ILE A 357 -14.99 -2.69 12.28
C ILE A 357 -14.41 -3.98 12.87
N THR A 358 -13.16 -3.96 13.34
CA THR A 358 -12.51 -5.17 13.89
C THR A 358 -13.21 -5.71 15.14
N LYS A 359 -13.72 -4.83 16.00
CA LYS A 359 -14.42 -5.25 17.24
C LYS A 359 -15.85 -5.71 17.00
N GLN A 360 -16.54 -5.16 16.00
CA GLN A 360 -17.99 -5.37 15.85
C GLN A 360 -18.35 -6.30 14.68
N TRP A 361 -17.38 -6.71 13.84
CA TRP A 361 -17.65 -7.55 12.69
C TRP A 361 -18.43 -8.83 13.07
N ASP A 362 -17.96 -9.58 14.05
CA ASP A 362 -18.55 -10.85 14.43
C ASP A 362 -19.97 -10.69 15.00
N THR A 363 -20.23 -9.60 15.73
CA THR A 363 -21.54 -9.36 16.37
C THR A 363 -22.55 -8.73 15.45
N VAL A 364 -22.13 -7.88 14.50
CA VAL A 364 -23.04 -7.15 13.59
C VAL A 364 -23.26 -7.89 12.30
N VAL A 365 -22.19 -8.37 11.67
CA VAL A 365 -22.28 -9.06 10.37
C VAL A 365 -22.48 -10.55 10.52
N GLY A 366 -21.84 -11.16 11.52
CA GLY A 366 -21.99 -12.58 11.85
C GLY A 366 -21.44 -13.53 10.78
N ALA A 367 -20.50 -13.07 9.95
CA ALA A 367 -19.90 -13.87 8.90
C ALA A 367 -18.41 -14.13 9.20
N ASN A 368 -18.01 -15.38 9.23
CA ASN A 368 -16.62 -15.79 9.49
C ASN A 368 -15.88 -15.90 8.17
N VAL A 369 -15.17 -14.83 7.81
CA VAL A 369 -14.36 -14.77 6.58
C VAL A 369 -13.09 -15.62 6.76
N LYS A 370 -12.83 -16.53 5.81
CA LYS A 370 -11.70 -17.48 5.84
C LYS A 370 -10.98 -17.56 4.50
#